data_56e3f862a144464c90720fcdca55e6f3
#
_entry.id   56e3f862a144464c90720fcdca55e6f3
#
_cell.length_a   1.000
_cell.length_b   1.000
_cell.length_c   1.000
_cell.angle_alpha   90.00
_cell.angle_beta   90.00
_cell.angle_gamma   90.00
#
_symmetry.space_group_name_H-M   'P 1'
#
loop_
_entity.id
_entity.type
_entity.pdbx_description
1 polymer ?
#
loop_
_entity_poly.entity_id
_entity_poly.type
_entity_poly.pdbx_seq_one_letter_code
_entity_poly.pdbx_strand_id
1 'polypeptide(L)'
;EKMKLVAPKLSYIEKTSFEECLKKMKFQDVHIDQNIQQRTIIQDLTFDGCLFENIDFTKVSLKHLDLIDVTFDKCDLSNQNFDHQYLNRVQFKNCKFNRNFFY
;
A
#
# COMPACT_ATOMS: atom_id res chain seq x y z
N GLU A 1 -10.05 1.62 -26.83
CA GLU A 1 -9.30 2.76 -26.34
C GLU A 1 -8.32 2.38 -25.25
N LYS A 2 -7.12 2.92 -25.30
CA LYS A 2 -6.10 2.64 -24.33
C LYS A 2 -6.36 3.45 -23.06
N MET A 3 -6.43 2.76 -21.93
CA MET A 3 -6.58 3.43 -20.66
C MET A 3 -5.29 4.17 -20.30
N LYS A 4 -5.45 5.42 -19.92
CA LYS A 4 -4.32 6.23 -19.52
C LYS A 4 -4.07 6.04 -18.03
N LEU A 5 -2.88 5.57 -17.71
CA LEU A 5 -2.48 5.38 -16.32
C LEU A 5 -1.86 6.66 -15.80
N VAL A 6 -2.35 7.10 -14.65
CA VAL A 6 -1.84 8.29 -14.00
C VAL A 6 -0.96 7.85 -12.85
N ALA A 7 0.30 8.30 -12.86
CA ALA A 7 1.24 7.95 -11.82
C ALA A 7 0.84 8.60 -10.49
N PRO A 8 1.13 7.94 -9.37
CA PRO A 8 0.87 8.52 -8.05
C PRO A 8 1.63 9.83 -7.86
N LYS A 9 1.02 10.75 -7.14
CA LYS A 9 1.64 12.04 -6.81
C LYS A 9 2.30 11.92 -5.45
N LEU A 10 3.62 11.77 -5.45
CA LEU A 10 4.40 11.61 -4.22
C LEU A 10 5.32 12.82 -4.08
N SER A 11 4.71 14.01 -3.96
CA SER A 11 5.47 15.25 -4.00
C SER A 11 6.35 15.46 -2.79
N TYR A 12 5.92 15.01 -1.62
CA TYR A 12 6.70 15.13 -0.40
C TYR A 12 6.34 13.99 0.53
N ILE A 13 7.31 13.13 0.80
CA ILE A 13 7.06 11.99 1.68
C ILE A 13 8.16 11.94 2.72
N GLU A 14 7.77 11.52 3.91
CA GLU A 14 8.66 11.41 5.05
C GLU A 14 8.83 9.93 5.41
N LYS A 15 10.06 9.52 5.64
CA LYS A 15 10.31 8.13 6.01
C LYS A 15 9.83 7.87 7.43
N THR A 16 9.07 6.79 7.59
CA THR A 16 8.50 6.46 8.89
C THR A 16 8.29 4.93 8.97
N SER A 17 7.53 4.48 9.95
CA SER A 17 7.25 3.07 10.16
C SER A 17 5.76 2.82 10.21
N PHE A 18 5.38 1.54 10.03
CA PHE A 18 3.98 1.14 10.21
C PHE A 18 3.50 1.50 11.61
N GLU A 19 4.34 1.25 12.61
CA GLU A 19 3.96 1.48 14.01
C GLU A 19 3.63 2.93 14.26
N GLU A 20 4.43 3.85 13.71
CA GLU A 20 4.16 5.28 13.88
C GLU A 20 2.86 5.69 13.20
N CYS A 21 2.61 5.20 12.00
CA CYS A 21 1.38 5.51 11.29
C CYS A 21 0.16 4.95 12.00
N LEU A 22 0.27 3.73 12.51
CA LEU A 22 -0.84 3.10 13.22
C LEU A 22 -1.14 3.80 14.54
N LYS A 23 -0.10 4.26 15.24
CA LYS A 23 -0.29 5.03 16.46
C LYS A 23 -1.08 6.30 16.19
N LYS A 24 -0.82 6.95 15.08
CA LYS A 24 -1.51 8.17 14.67
C LYS A 24 -2.80 7.90 13.92
N MET A 25 -3.05 6.63 13.54
CA MET A 25 -4.15 6.26 12.66
C MET A 25 -4.13 7.07 11.37
N LYS A 26 -2.92 7.28 10.83
CA LYS A 26 -2.76 8.15 9.67
C LYS A 26 -1.60 7.68 8.80
N PHE A 27 -1.90 7.43 7.51
CA PHE A 27 -0.92 7.07 6.50
C PHE A 27 -0.99 8.14 5.41
N GLN A 28 -0.27 9.23 5.60
CA GLN A 28 -0.29 10.34 4.65
C GLN A 28 1.12 10.86 4.43
N ASP A 29 1.51 10.94 3.15
CA ASP A 29 2.80 11.48 2.72
C ASP A 29 3.96 10.78 3.42
N VAL A 30 3.97 9.45 3.38
CA VAL A 30 4.95 8.65 4.09
C VAL A 30 5.63 7.62 3.20
N HIS A 31 6.87 7.30 3.57
CA HIS A 31 7.65 6.25 2.94
C HIS A 31 7.97 5.21 4.00
N ILE A 32 7.52 3.99 3.78
CA ILE A 32 7.74 2.90 4.72
C ILE A 32 8.54 1.80 4.02
N ASP A 33 9.72 1.49 4.56
CA ASP A 33 10.58 0.44 4.01
C ASP A 33 11.00 -0.58 5.07
N GLN A 34 10.32 -0.62 6.22
CA GLN A 34 10.58 -1.58 7.28
C GLN A 34 9.35 -2.44 7.48
N ASN A 35 9.56 -3.75 7.58
CA ASN A 35 8.46 -4.68 7.77
C ASN A 35 7.83 -4.53 9.15
N ILE A 36 6.54 -4.85 9.20
CA ILE A 36 5.86 -4.96 10.49
C ILE A 36 6.22 -6.34 11.06
N GLN A 37 6.45 -6.38 12.37
CA GLN A 37 6.97 -7.59 12.99
C GLN A 37 5.88 -8.56 13.46
N GLN A 38 4.69 -8.05 13.72
CA GLN A 38 3.59 -8.86 14.24
C GLN A 38 2.43 -8.86 13.25
N ARG A 39 1.64 -9.92 13.28
CA ARG A 39 0.45 -9.99 12.45
C ARG A 39 -0.47 -8.84 12.81
N THR A 40 -0.91 -8.10 11.81
CA THR A 40 -1.63 -6.86 12.01
C THR A 40 -2.75 -6.74 10.99
N ILE A 41 -3.86 -6.22 11.43
CA ILE A 41 -4.98 -5.87 10.55
C ILE A 41 -5.01 -4.35 10.46
N ILE A 42 -4.97 -3.84 9.22
CA ILE A 42 -5.09 -2.41 8.96
C ILE A 42 -6.37 -2.24 8.15
N GLN A 43 -7.36 -1.55 8.74
CA GLN A 43 -8.66 -1.47 8.09
C GLN A 43 -9.31 -0.11 8.31
N ASP A 44 -10.18 0.24 7.36
CA ASP A 44 -11.03 1.43 7.46
C ASP A 44 -10.20 2.72 7.57
N LEU A 45 -9.12 2.76 6.83
CA LEU A 45 -8.23 3.91 6.79
C LEU A 45 -7.99 4.35 5.35
N THR A 46 -7.46 5.54 5.20
CA THR A 46 -7.02 6.06 3.90
C THR A 46 -5.50 6.11 3.89
N PHE A 47 -4.92 5.55 2.83
CA PHE A 47 -3.50 5.72 2.53
C PHE A 47 -3.42 6.76 1.43
N ASP A 48 -2.82 7.90 1.72
CA ASP A 48 -2.75 9.02 0.78
C ASP A 48 -1.31 9.49 0.65
N GLY A 49 -0.74 9.31 -0.56
CA GLY A 49 0.63 9.71 -0.80
C GLY A 49 1.64 8.82 -0.12
N CYS A 50 1.50 7.51 -0.29
CA CYS A 50 2.35 6.55 0.42
C CYS A 50 3.23 5.77 -0.55
N LEU A 51 4.47 5.53 -0.13
CA LEU A 51 5.38 4.64 -0.82
C LEU A 51 5.76 3.50 0.12
N PHE A 52 5.43 2.28 -0.27
CA PHE A 52 5.84 1.08 0.45
C PHE A 52 6.91 0.38 -0.37
N GLU A 53 8.07 0.18 0.21
CA GLU A 53 9.23 -0.34 -0.50
C GLU A 53 9.80 -1.56 0.21
N ASN A 54 9.92 -2.67 -0.52
CA ASN A 54 10.48 -3.92 0.01
C ASN A 54 9.72 -4.43 1.24
N ILE A 55 8.39 -4.33 1.21
CA ILE A 55 7.57 -4.76 2.33
C ILE A 55 6.98 -6.14 2.07
N ASP A 56 7.06 -6.98 3.07
CA ASP A 56 6.40 -8.29 3.08
C ASP A 56 5.05 -8.11 3.77
N PHE A 57 3.98 -8.06 2.98
CA PHE A 57 2.63 -7.87 3.50
C PHE A 57 1.96 -9.18 3.91
N THR A 58 2.70 -10.30 3.96
CA THR A 58 2.05 -11.58 4.28
C THR A 58 1.57 -11.65 5.74
N LYS A 59 2.11 -10.79 6.60
CA LYS A 59 1.66 -10.69 7.98
C LYS A 59 0.65 -9.57 8.20
N VAL A 60 0.29 -8.87 7.15
CA VAL A 60 -0.60 -7.72 7.24
C VAL A 60 -1.85 -8.01 6.45
N SER A 61 -3.00 -7.74 7.05
CA SER A 61 -4.28 -7.84 6.37
C SER A 61 -4.77 -6.43 6.11
N LEU A 62 -4.92 -6.09 4.83
CA LEU A 62 -5.40 -4.77 4.42
C LEU A 62 -6.88 -4.90 4.07
N LYS A 63 -7.76 -4.19 4.79
CA LYS A 63 -9.20 -4.33 4.60
C LYS A 63 -9.88 -2.98 4.50
N HIS A 64 -10.73 -2.82 3.50
CA HIS A 64 -11.58 -1.64 3.36
C HIS A 64 -10.79 -0.35 3.44
N LEU A 65 -9.74 -0.28 2.63
CA LEU A 65 -8.88 0.90 2.58
C LEU A 65 -9.21 1.73 1.35
N ASP A 66 -8.99 3.03 1.47
CA ASP A 66 -8.92 3.92 0.32
C ASP A 66 -7.44 4.16 0.04
N LEU A 67 -7.01 3.80 -1.15
CA LEU A 67 -5.62 3.97 -1.57
C LEU A 67 -5.56 5.05 -2.63
N ILE A 68 -4.97 6.18 -2.28
CA ILE A 68 -4.88 7.35 -3.16
C ILE A 68 -3.41 7.74 -3.27
N ASP A 69 -2.90 7.79 -4.48
CA ASP A 69 -1.50 8.14 -4.73
C ASP A 69 -0.56 7.24 -3.94
N VAL A 70 -0.69 5.92 -4.14
CA VAL A 70 0.10 4.94 -3.40
C VAL A 70 0.93 4.12 -4.38
N THR A 71 2.20 3.92 -4.04
CA THR A 71 3.09 3.03 -4.78
C THR A 71 3.54 1.89 -3.88
N PHE A 72 3.39 0.66 -4.39
CA PHE A 72 3.97 -0.53 -3.79
C PHE A 72 5.13 -0.94 -4.69
N ASP A 73 6.35 -0.92 -4.17
CA ASP A 73 7.55 -1.24 -4.92
C ASP A 73 8.26 -2.42 -4.26
N LYS A 74 8.41 -3.52 -5.02
CA LYS A 74 9.07 -4.74 -4.56
C LYS A 74 8.44 -5.29 -3.29
N CYS A 75 7.11 -5.31 -3.25
CA CYS A 75 6.36 -5.79 -2.10
C CYS A 75 5.77 -7.17 -2.37
N ASP A 76 5.65 -7.96 -1.31
CA ASP A 76 4.97 -9.25 -1.39
C ASP A 76 3.51 -9.04 -0.98
N LEU A 77 2.63 -9.05 -1.97
CA LEU A 77 1.20 -8.83 -1.78
C LEU A 77 0.42 -10.12 -2.05
N SER A 78 1.08 -11.28 -1.94
CA SER A 78 0.49 -12.54 -2.36
C SER A 78 -0.72 -12.97 -1.52
N ASN A 79 -0.88 -12.43 -0.32
CA ASN A 79 -2.02 -12.74 0.53
C ASN A 79 -3.11 -11.67 0.50
N GLN A 80 -2.97 -10.65 -0.35
CA GLN A 80 -3.91 -9.52 -0.35
C GLN A 80 -5.00 -9.70 -1.39
N ASN A 81 -6.16 -9.16 -1.07
CA ASN A 81 -7.30 -9.10 -1.98
C ASN A 81 -7.77 -7.64 -2.04
N PHE A 82 -7.70 -7.07 -3.24
CA PHE A 82 -8.05 -5.66 -3.43
C PHE A 82 -9.47 -5.44 -3.97
N ASP A 83 -10.30 -6.49 -3.97
CA ASP A 83 -11.65 -6.41 -4.55
C ASP A 83 -12.53 -5.35 -3.90
N HIS A 84 -12.37 -5.13 -2.61
CA HIS A 84 -13.21 -4.18 -1.86
C HIS A 84 -12.45 -2.95 -1.42
N GLN A 85 -11.37 -2.65 -2.11
CA GLN A 85 -10.54 -1.49 -1.82
C GLN A 85 -10.78 -0.44 -2.90
N TYR A 86 -10.75 0.83 -2.50
CA TYR A 86 -10.82 1.91 -3.46
C TYR A 86 -9.40 2.26 -3.90
N LEU A 87 -9.15 2.24 -5.21
CA LEU A 87 -7.82 2.51 -5.75
C LEU A 87 -7.89 3.70 -6.69
N ASN A 88 -7.08 4.72 -6.41
CA ASN A 88 -6.99 5.89 -7.26
C ASN A 88 -5.53 6.32 -7.37
N ARG A 89 -4.98 6.23 -8.57
CA ARG A 89 -3.56 6.49 -8.84
C ARG A 89 -2.67 5.61 -7.96
N VAL A 90 -2.85 4.29 -8.10
CA VAL A 90 -2.06 3.30 -7.38
C VAL A 90 -1.17 2.58 -8.39
N GLN A 91 0.07 2.38 -8.00
CA GLN A 91 1.05 1.71 -8.86
C GLN A 91 1.68 0.54 -8.11
N PHE A 92 1.80 -0.59 -8.80
CA PHE A 92 2.47 -1.77 -8.29
C PHE A 92 3.70 -2.02 -9.16
N LYS A 93 4.90 -1.95 -8.56
CA LYS A 93 6.15 -2.13 -9.26
C LYS A 93 6.87 -3.36 -8.72
N ASN A 94 7.10 -4.34 -9.58
CA ASN A 94 7.87 -5.53 -9.22
C ASN A 94 7.33 -6.22 -7.96
N CYS A 95 6.01 -6.30 -7.85
CA CYS A 95 5.35 -6.89 -6.69
C CYS A 95 4.96 -8.32 -6.97
N LYS A 96 4.89 -9.10 -5.90
CA LYS A 96 4.43 -10.49 -5.96
C LYS A 96 2.96 -10.53 -5.57
N PHE A 97 2.15 -11.18 -6.39
CA PHE A 97 0.71 -11.33 -6.15
C PHE A 97 0.33 -12.79 -6.05
N ASN A 98 -0.87 -13.00 -5.51
CA ASN A 98 -1.50 -14.32 -5.56
C ASN A 98 -1.68 -14.70 -7.02
N ARG A 99 -1.44 -15.97 -7.36
CA ARG A 99 -1.53 -16.44 -8.74
C ARG A 99 -2.90 -16.23 -9.36
N ASN A 100 -3.93 -16.11 -8.54
CA ASN A 100 -5.30 -15.91 -9.02
C ASN A 100 -5.69 -14.44 -9.09
N PHE A 101 -4.73 -13.56 -8.90
CA PHE A 101 -4.96 -12.12 -8.89
C PHE A 101 -4.23 -11.50 -10.05
N PHE A 102 -4.95 -10.78 -10.93
CA PHE A 102 -4.37 -10.18 -12.12
C PHE A 102 -4.56 -8.68 -12.11
N TYR A 103 -3.51 -7.99 -12.49
CA TYR A 103 -3.55 -6.55 -12.68
C TYR A 103 -3.07 -6.18 -14.06
#